data_85355d3676c384d255c6e29c83a1d100
#
_entry.id   85355d3676c384d255c6e29c83a1d100
#
_cell.length_a   1.000
_cell.length_b   1.000
_cell.length_c   1.000
_cell.angle_alpha   90.00
_cell.angle_beta   90.00
_cell.angle_gamma   90.00
#
_symmetry.space_group_name_H-M   'P 1'
#
loop_
_entity.id
_entity.type
_entity.pdbx_description
1 polymer ?
#
loop_
_entity_poly.entity_id
_entity_poly.type
_entity_poly.pdbx_seq_one_letter_code
_entity_poly.pdbx_strand_id
1 'polypeptide(L)'
;NYPAIPKIPQADGIFDNATEAAVKVFQAVFDLAVTGIVDEATWYRILYIYTSVKRLAELNSEGVRFEDVAPQFDENITIGSEGVVVQNLQYYLAVIGAYYEAVQPVEITGYFGEETENSLKSFQRVFGLPQTGRLDRATKNDLYRAYMGIVEAVRPEYVSVVLYPGTVLREGARNDYVRIIQEYLTFINQTYPNIP
;
A
#
# COMPACT_ATOMS: atom_id res chain seq x y z
N ASN A 1 7.70 13.84 7.71
CA ASN A 1 8.80 13.81 6.73
C ASN A 1 9.23 12.37 6.56
N TYR A 2 8.91 11.75 5.44
CA TYR A 2 9.42 10.43 5.11
C TYR A 2 10.82 10.58 4.51
N PRO A 3 11.84 9.83 4.98
CA PRO A 3 13.14 9.85 4.34
C PRO A 3 13.02 9.31 2.91
N ALA A 4 13.71 9.94 1.97
CA ALA A 4 13.72 9.47 0.58
C ALA A 4 14.29 8.05 0.51
N ILE A 5 13.62 7.16 -0.20
CA ILE A 5 14.15 5.81 -0.48
C ILE A 5 15.44 5.99 -1.29
N PRO A 6 16.58 5.41 -0.86
CA PRO A 6 17.83 5.54 -1.58
C PRO A 6 17.70 5.06 -3.03
N LYS A 7 18.35 5.78 -3.95
CA LYS A 7 18.36 5.39 -5.34
C LYS A 7 19.20 4.13 -5.53
N ILE A 8 18.59 3.11 -6.13
CA ILE A 8 19.30 1.92 -6.57
C ILE A 8 19.97 2.26 -7.92
N PRO A 9 21.29 2.12 -8.05
CA PRO A 9 22.01 2.55 -9.26
C PRO A 9 21.56 1.79 -10.51
N GLN A 10 21.29 0.49 -10.39
CA GLN A 10 20.90 -0.38 -11.48
C GLN A 10 20.06 -1.55 -10.97
N ALA A 11 19.00 -1.90 -11.69
CA ALA A 11 18.22 -3.10 -11.45
C ALA A 11 18.87 -4.29 -12.18
N ASP A 12 19.90 -4.85 -11.58
CA ASP A 12 20.74 -5.91 -12.15
C ASP A 12 20.42 -7.33 -11.64
N GLY A 13 19.48 -7.42 -10.70
CA GLY A 13 19.10 -8.68 -10.06
C GLY A 13 20.08 -9.15 -8.98
N ILE A 14 21.02 -8.30 -8.55
CA ILE A 14 21.96 -8.58 -7.46
C ILE A 14 21.52 -7.79 -6.21
N PHE A 15 21.16 -8.49 -5.16
CA PHE A 15 20.81 -7.87 -3.88
C PHE A 15 22.10 -7.45 -3.15
N ASP A 16 22.52 -6.23 -3.39
CA ASP A 16 23.70 -5.60 -2.81
C ASP A 16 23.34 -4.68 -1.64
N ASN A 17 24.36 -4.04 -1.05
CA ASN A 17 24.18 -3.08 0.03
C ASN A 17 23.27 -1.89 -0.34
N ALA A 18 23.25 -1.45 -1.61
CA ALA A 18 22.39 -0.37 -2.05
C ALA A 18 20.91 -0.82 -2.07
N THR A 19 20.67 -2.04 -2.53
CA THR A 19 19.34 -2.67 -2.50
C THR A 19 18.87 -2.86 -1.07
N GLU A 20 19.73 -3.36 -0.16
CA GLU A 20 19.40 -3.54 1.25
C GLU A 20 19.05 -2.20 1.93
N ALA A 21 19.83 -1.15 1.66
CA ALA A 21 19.58 0.18 2.20
C ALA A 21 18.23 0.73 1.71
N ALA A 22 17.89 0.55 0.43
CA ALA A 22 16.61 0.96 -0.12
C ALA A 22 15.44 0.19 0.53
N VAL A 23 15.59 -1.12 0.74
CA VAL A 23 14.60 -1.95 1.43
C VAL A 23 14.40 -1.49 2.87
N LYS A 24 15.47 -1.22 3.63
CA LYS A 24 15.37 -0.74 5.02
C LYS A 24 14.63 0.59 5.11
N VAL A 25 14.93 1.53 4.24
CA VAL A 25 14.24 2.83 4.22
C VAL A 25 12.78 2.64 3.80
N PHE A 26 12.51 1.80 2.78
CA PHE A 26 11.14 1.46 2.40
C PHE A 26 10.36 0.87 3.57
N GLN A 27 10.92 -0.09 4.28
CA GLN A 27 10.30 -0.71 5.46
C GLN A 27 10.00 0.34 6.55
N ALA A 28 10.94 1.25 6.82
CA ALA A 28 10.75 2.32 7.79
C ALA A 28 9.64 3.31 7.37
N VAL A 29 9.60 3.69 6.09
CA VAL A 29 8.60 4.62 5.53
C VAL A 29 7.19 4.03 5.59
N PHE A 30 7.06 2.73 5.34
CA PHE A 30 5.76 2.06 5.27
C PHE A 30 5.43 1.18 6.49
N ASP A 31 6.04 1.50 7.63
CA ASP A 31 5.77 0.90 8.96
C ASP A 31 5.89 -0.63 9.00
N LEU A 32 6.89 -1.15 8.31
CA LEU A 32 7.29 -2.56 8.38
C LEU A 32 8.48 -2.74 9.32
N ALA A 33 8.71 -3.97 9.80
CA ALA A 33 9.92 -4.30 10.53
C ALA A 33 11.16 -4.01 9.66
N VAL A 34 12.07 -3.16 10.14
CA VAL A 34 13.26 -2.72 9.40
C VAL A 34 14.34 -3.80 9.48
N THR A 35 14.23 -4.80 8.63
CA THR A 35 15.13 -5.95 8.57
C THR A 35 16.15 -5.88 7.45
N GLY A 36 15.85 -5.14 6.39
CA GLY A 36 16.59 -5.16 5.13
C GLY A 36 16.32 -6.42 4.29
N ILE A 37 15.41 -7.28 4.73
CA ILE A 37 15.05 -8.53 4.06
C ILE A 37 13.69 -8.33 3.38
N VAL A 38 13.55 -8.79 2.15
CA VAL A 38 12.26 -8.85 1.47
C VAL A 38 11.62 -10.20 1.75
N ASP A 39 10.82 -10.23 2.81
CA ASP A 39 9.90 -11.31 3.13
C ASP A 39 8.56 -11.12 2.38
N GLU A 40 7.61 -12.01 2.60
CA GLU A 40 6.31 -11.96 1.96
C GLU A 40 5.56 -10.64 2.23
N ALA A 41 5.57 -10.15 3.47
CA ALA A 41 4.93 -8.90 3.84
C ALA A 41 5.57 -7.70 3.13
N THR A 42 6.90 -7.65 3.10
CA THR A 42 7.65 -6.60 2.40
C THR A 42 7.43 -6.67 0.89
N TRP A 43 7.43 -7.88 0.30
CA TRP A 43 7.16 -8.11 -1.13
C TRP A 43 5.81 -7.52 -1.55
N TYR A 44 4.73 -7.92 -0.89
CA TYR A 44 3.40 -7.44 -1.24
C TYR A 44 3.20 -5.95 -0.92
N ARG A 45 3.90 -5.41 0.07
CA ARG A 45 3.90 -3.97 0.32
C ARG A 45 4.59 -3.18 -0.80
N ILE A 46 5.74 -3.67 -1.30
CA ILE A 46 6.44 -3.05 -2.44
C ILE A 46 5.53 -3.09 -3.68
N LEU A 47 4.96 -4.24 -3.99
CA LEU A 47 4.04 -4.41 -5.12
C LEU A 47 2.85 -3.46 -5.02
N TYR A 48 2.23 -3.37 -3.84
CA TYR A 48 1.11 -2.48 -3.59
C TYR A 48 1.46 -1.01 -3.81
N ILE A 49 2.54 -0.53 -3.21
CA ILE A 49 2.96 0.88 -3.36
C ILE A 49 3.33 1.17 -4.81
N TYR A 50 4.04 0.26 -5.48
CA TYR A 50 4.38 0.40 -6.89
C TYR A 50 3.14 0.56 -7.78
N THR A 51 2.14 -0.31 -7.63
CA THR A 51 0.91 -0.26 -8.42
C THR A 51 0.11 1.01 -8.16
N SER A 52 0.01 1.43 -6.91
CA SER A 52 -0.67 2.68 -6.51
C SER A 52 0.00 3.91 -7.12
N VAL A 53 1.34 3.96 -7.10
CA VAL A 53 2.13 5.07 -7.65
C VAL A 53 2.03 5.11 -9.17
N LYS A 54 2.12 3.93 -9.81
CA LYS A 54 2.00 3.80 -11.27
C LYS A 54 0.64 4.31 -11.75
N ARG A 55 -0.44 3.90 -11.09
CA ARG A 55 -1.80 4.35 -11.45
C ARG A 55 -2.00 5.86 -11.27
N LEU A 56 -1.47 6.42 -10.18
CA LEU A 56 -1.48 7.89 -9.98
C LEU A 56 -0.76 8.62 -11.13
N ALA A 57 0.38 8.10 -11.59
CA ALA A 57 1.12 8.69 -12.70
C ALA A 57 0.33 8.62 -14.01
N GLU A 58 -0.36 7.49 -14.27
CA GLU A 58 -1.23 7.32 -15.44
C GLU A 58 -2.40 8.31 -15.40
N LEU A 59 -3.15 8.38 -14.30
CA LEU A 59 -4.27 9.31 -14.11
C LEU A 59 -3.83 10.78 -14.28
N ASN A 60 -2.70 11.16 -13.70
CA ASN A 60 -2.17 12.51 -13.85
C ASN A 60 -1.79 12.82 -15.32
N SER A 61 -1.28 11.84 -16.06
CA SER A 61 -0.96 12.02 -17.49
C SER A 61 -2.22 12.19 -18.36
N GLU A 62 -3.34 11.63 -17.92
CA GLU A 62 -4.66 11.79 -18.53
C GLU A 62 -5.39 13.08 -18.09
N GLY A 63 -4.77 13.88 -17.22
CA GLY A 63 -5.35 15.11 -16.66
C GLY A 63 -6.39 14.88 -15.57
N VAL A 64 -6.52 13.65 -15.08
CA VAL A 64 -7.45 13.28 -14.00
C VAL A 64 -6.72 13.37 -12.66
N ARG A 65 -7.27 14.16 -11.73
CA ARG A 65 -6.72 14.25 -10.38
C ARG A 65 -7.25 13.11 -9.53
N PHE A 66 -6.43 12.64 -8.60
CA PHE A 66 -6.83 11.60 -7.64
C PHE A 66 -8.11 12.01 -6.86
N GLU A 67 -8.22 13.28 -6.47
CA GLU A 67 -9.37 13.82 -5.76
C GLU A 67 -10.68 13.75 -6.57
N ASP A 68 -10.58 13.75 -7.90
CA ASP A 68 -11.74 13.72 -8.80
C ASP A 68 -12.31 12.28 -8.93
N VAL A 69 -11.48 11.26 -8.71
CA VAL A 69 -11.85 9.84 -8.84
C VAL A 69 -12.02 9.13 -7.50
N ALA A 70 -11.50 9.70 -6.41
CA ALA A 70 -11.68 9.15 -5.08
C ALA A 70 -13.14 9.22 -4.65
N PRO A 71 -13.68 8.17 -4.03
CA PRO A 71 -15.06 8.19 -3.54
C PRO A 71 -15.31 9.37 -2.62
N GLN A 72 -16.47 10.02 -2.78
CA GLN A 72 -16.92 11.08 -1.90
C GLN A 72 -17.47 10.46 -0.61
N PHE A 73 -16.59 10.16 0.35
CA PHE A 73 -17.00 9.81 1.69
C PHE A 73 -17.24 11.07 2.51
N ASP A 74 -18.25 11.04 3.36
CA ASP A 74 -18.42 12.05 4.40
C ASP A 74 -17.27 11.93 5.41
N GLU A 75 -16.57 13.04 5.68
CA GLU A 75 -15.45 13.08 6.63
C GLU A 75 -15.87 12.84 8.09
N ASN A 76 -17.18 12.83 8.35
CA ASN A 76 -17.74 12.61 9.69
C ASN A 76 -18.17 11.15 9.96
N ILE A 77 -17.78 10.21 9.11
CA ILE A 77 -18.13 8.81 9.32
C ILE A 77 -17.34 8.25 10.52
N THR A 78 -18.07 7.80 11.51
CA THR A 78 -17.55 7.29 12.79
C THR A 78 -18.54 6.28 13.37
N ILE A 79 -18.22 5.75 14.54
CA ILE A 79 -19.11 4.83 15.27
C ILE A 79 -20.52 5.41 15.39
N GLY A 80 -21.54 4.61 15.07
CA GLY A 80 -22.95 4.99 15.02
C GLY A 80 -23.43 5.50 13.63
N SER A 81 -22.54 5.71 12.67
CA SER A 81 -22.96 6.03 11.30
C SER A 81 -23.57 4.82 10.60
N GLU A 82 -24.52 5.06 9.69
CA GLU A 82 -25.22 4.00 8.95
C GLU A 82 -25.38 4.36 7.47
N GLY A 83 -25.62 3.33 6.65
CA GLY A 83 -26.00 3.47 5.25
C GLY A 83 -24.95 3.03 4.24
N VAL A 84 -25.20 3.37 2.96
CA VAL A 84 -24.40 2.91 1.81
C VAL A 84 -22.93 3.33 1.92
N VAL A 85 -22.65 4.49 2.49
CA VAL A 85 -21.28 4.99 2.64
C VAL A 85 -20.50 4.10 3.63
N VAL A 86 -21.15 3.65 4.69
CA VAL A 86 -20.56 2.69 5.64
C VAL A 86 -20.36 1.32 4.98
N GLN A 87 -21.31 0.86 4.17
CA GLN A 87 -21.16 -0.37 3.39
C GLN A 87 -19.94 -0.30 2.45
N ASN A 88 -19.75 0.83 1.76
CA ASN A 88 -18.59 1.03 0.89
C ASN A 88 -17.27 1.00 1.67
N LEU A 89 -17.22 1.66 2.83
CA LEU A 89 -16.06 1.62 3.73
C LEU A 89 -15.76 0.18 4.14
N GLN A 90 -16.77 -0.55 4.64
CA GLN A 90 -16.64 -1.94 5.07
C GLN A 90 -16.21 -2.84 3.91
N TYR A 91 -16.75 -2.63 2.72
CA TYR A 91 -16.34 -3.35 1.51
C TYR A 91 -14.85 -3.14 1.20
N TYR A 92 -14.36 -1.90 1.24
CA TYR A 92 -12.94 -1.63 1.02
C TYR A 92 -12.06 -2.26 2.09
N LEU A 93 -12.43 -2.16 3.37
CA LEU A 93 -11.72 -2.79 4.48
C LEU A 93 -11.72 -4.33 4.35
N ALA A 94 -12.82 -4.94 3.97
CA ALA A 94 -12.91 -6.39 3.75
C ALA A 94 -12.01 -6.85 2.60
N VAL A 95 -12.01 -6.14 1.47
CA VAL A 95 -11.11 -6.44 0.34
C VAL A 95 -9.65 -6.28 0.77
N ILE A 96 -9.31 -5.19 1.46
CA ILE A 96 -7.94 -4.95 1.94
C ILE A 96 -7.53 -6.02 2.96
N GLY A 97 -8.40 -6.37 3.91
CA GLY A 97 -8.15 -7.40 4.92
C GLY A 97 -7.93 -8.80 4.33
N ALA A 98 -8.50 -9.09 3.16
CA ALA A 98 -8.25 -10.35 2.46
C ALA A 98 -6.79 -10.46 1.93
N TYR A 99 -6.11 -9.33 1.72
CA TYR A 99 -4.72 -9.27 1.23
C TYR A 99 -3.71 -8.88 2.31
N TYR A 100 -4.15 -8.19 3.35
CA TYR A 100 -3.32 -7.72 4.45
C TYR A 100 -3.82 -8.35 5.75
N GLU A 101 -3.27 -9.50 6.16
CA GLU A 101 -3.68 -10.24 7.36
C GLU A 101 -3.68 -9.38 8.64
N ALA A 102 -2.85 -8.33 8.69
CA ALA A 102 -2.81 -7.42 9.82
C ALA A 102 -3.98 -6.41 9.86
N VAL A 103 -4.78 -6.31 8.80
CA VAL A 103 -6.03 -5.56 8.78
C VAL A 103 -7.15 -6.50 9.22
N GLN A 104 -7.81 -6.16 10.34
CA GLN A 104 -8.87 -7.01 10.89
C GLN A 104 -10.04 -7.14 9.92
N PRO A 105 -10.58 -8.34 9.71
CA PRO A 105 -11.76 -8.54 8.88
C PRO A 105 -12.97 -7.78 9.45
N VAL A 106 -13.90 -7.40 8.57
CA VAL A 106 -15.14 -6.71 8.92
C VAL A 106 -16.27 -7.21 8.05
N GLU A 107 -17.46 -7.35 8.63
CA GLU A 107 -18.68 -7.66 7.90
C GLU A 107 -19.29 -6.40 7.26
N ILE A 108 -19.93 -6.57 6.10
CA ILE A 108 -20.57 -5.47 5.36
C ILE A 108 -22.01 -5.35 5.82
N THR A 109 -22.22 -4.73 6.97
CA THR A 109 -23.54 -4.57 7.61
C THR A 109 -24.23 -3.25 7.25
N GLY A 110 -23.45 -2.24 6.86
CA GLY A 110 -23.93 -0.86 6.70
C GLY A 110 -24.06 -0.08 8.01
N TYR A 111 -23.65 -0.67 9.14
CA TYR A 111 -23.60 -0.01 10.45
C TYR A 111 -22.15 0.09 10.93
N PHE A 112 -21.71 1.29 11.29
CA PHE A 112 -20.38 1.53 11.82
C PHE A 112 -20.35 1.24 13.32
N GLY A 113 -20.14 -0.04 13.65
CA GLY A 113 -19.99 -0.52 15.03
C GLY A 113 -18.52 -0.61 15.46
N GLU A 114 -18.29 -1.20 16.62
CA GLU A 114 -16.93 -1.43 17.16
C GLU A 114 -16.07 -2.29 16.24
N GLU A 115 -16.64 -3.25 15.54
CA GLU A 115 -15.93 -4.10 14.59
C GLU A 115 -15.38 -3.27 13.41
N THR A 116 -16.18 -2.38 12.84
CA THR A 116 -15.76 -1.45 11.79
C THR A 116 -14.69 -0.49 12.30
N GLU A 117 -14.84 0.03 13.51
CA GLU A 117 -13.84 0.92 14.14
C GLU A 117 -12.50 0.19 14.34
N ASN A 118 -12.52 -1.03 14.83
CA ASN A 118 -11.32 -1.84 15.05
C ASN A 118 -10.63 -2.21 13.73
N SER A 119 -11.41 -2.59 12.72
CA SER A 119 -10.90 -2.83 11.37
C SER A 119 -10.22 -1.57 10.81
N LEU A 120 -10.86 -0.41 10.92
CA LEU A 120 -10.31 0.86 10.46
C LEU A 120 -9.04 1.26 11.23
N LYS A 121 -9.00 1.07 12.55
CA LYS A 121 -7.78 1.29 13.36
C LYS A 121 -6.65 0.35 12.95
N SER A 122 -6.96 -0.91 12.66
CA SER A 122 -5.96 -1.86 12.17
C SER A 122 -5.43 -1.46 10.80
N PHE A 123 -6.30 -0.99 9.90
CA PHE A 123 -5.90 -0.39 8.63
C PHE A 123 -4.98 0.81 8.85
N GLN A 124 -5.38 1.78 9.67
CA GLN A 124 -4.58 2.95 9.98
C GLN A 124 -3.20 2.58 10.51
N ARG A 125 -3.12 1.59 11.40
CA ARG A 125 -1.85 1.07 11.91
C ARG A 125 -0.98 0.49 10.79
N VAL A 126 -1.54 -0.36 9.94
CA VAL A 126 -0.81 -1.02 8.84
C VAL A 126 -0.27 -0.02 7.83
N PHE A 127 -1.01 1.08 7.62
CA PHE A 127 -0.67 2.12 6.66
C PHE A 127 0.03 3.35 7.29
N GLY A 128 0.48 3.24 8.55
CA GLY A 128 1.26 4.30 9.22
C GLY A 128 0.45 5.56 9.54
N LEU A 129 -0.87 5.44 9.62
CA LEU A 129 -1.77 6.55 9.95
C LEU A 129 -2.06 6.61 11.46
N PRO A 130 -2.44 7.77 12.00
CA PRO A 130 -2.96 7.87 13.36
C PRO A 130 -4.17 6.94 13.56
N GLN A 131 -4.13 6.09 14.58
CA GLN A 131 -5.16 5.09 14.86
C GLN A 131 -6.40 5.73 15.51
N THR A 132 -7.05 6.63 14.82
CA THR A 132 -8.21 7.39 15.32
C THR A 132 -9.52 6.61 15.30
N GLY A 133 -9.62 5.57 14.48
CA GLY A 133 -10.86 4.87 14.18
C GLY A 133 -11.88 5.73 13.43
N ARG A 134 -11.48 6.88 12.90
CA ARG A 134 -12.32 7.79 12.11
C ARG A 134 -11.86 7.82 10.67
N LEU A 135 -12.81 7.97 9.76
CA LEU A 135 -12.51 8.14 8.34
C LEU A 135 -12.22 9.62 8.06
N ASP A 136 -11.01 10.05 8.38
CA ASP A 136 -10.52 11.36 8.00
C ASP A 136 -10.01 11.38 6.54
N ARG A 137 -9.62 12.56 6.04
CA ARG A 137 -9.18 12.74 4.66
C ARG A 137 -7.94 11.89 4.31
N ALA A 138 -6.99 11.78 5.22
CA ALA A 138 -5.78 10.99 4.99
C ALA A 138 -6.12 9.51 4.93
N THR A 139 -6.88 9.02 5.90
CA THR A 139 -7.37 7.64 5.95
C THR A 139 -8.20 7.27 4.71
N LYS A 140 -9.10 8.16 4.28
CA LYS A 140 -9.90 7.98 3.06
C LYS A 140 -9.03 7.81 1.83
N ASN A 141 -8.06 8.69 1.64
CA ASN A 141 -7.18 8.65 0.47
C ASN A 141 -6.35 7.36 0.44
N ASP A 142 -5.78 6.95 1.56
CA ASP A 142 -4.98 5.74 1.64
C ASP A 142 -5.82 4.47 1.54
N LEU A 143 -7.04 4.48 2.10
CA LEU A 143 -8.01 3.39 1.94
C LEU A 143 -8.35 3.16 0.45
N TYR A 144 -8.64 4.24 -0.27
CA TYR A 144 -8.96 4.15 -1.69
C TYR A 144 -7.75 3.70 -2.51
N ARG A 145 -6.56 4.22 -2.22
CA ARG A 145 -5.31 3.78 -2.88
C ARG A 145 -5.04 2.31 -2.62
N ALA A 146 -5.22 1.85 -1.37
CA ALA A 146 -5.06 0.45 -1.00
C ALA A 146 -5.99 -0.45 -1.79
N TYR A 147 -7.26 -0.10 -1.82
CA TYR A 147 -8.28 -0.83 -2.58
C TYR A 147 -7.96 -0.86 -4.08
N MET A 148 -7.65 0.28 -4.68
CA MET A 148 -7.34 0.36 -6.11
C MET A 148 -6.07 -0.42 -6.47
N GLY A 149 -5.05 -0.36 -5.63
CA GLY A 149 -3.83 -1.15 -5.82
C GLY A 149 -4.11 -2.67 -5.84
N ILE A 150 -5.00 -3.14 -4.98
CA ILE A 150 -5.41 -4.55 -4.97
C ILE A 150 -6.22 -4.88 -6.22
N VAL A 151 -7.26 -4.09 -6.53
CA VAL A 151 -8.16 -4.36 -7.66
C VAL A 151 -7.40 -4.37 -8.99
N GLU A 152 -6.44 -3.48 -9.17
CA GLU A 152 -5.62 -3.43 -10.38
C GLU A 152 -4.56 -4.54 -10.43
N ALA A 153 -3.98 -4.92 -9.30
CA ALA A 153 -3.08 -6.06 -9.22
C ALA A 153 -3.77 -7.39 -9.59
N VAL A 154 -5.07 -7.48 -9.36
CA VAL A 154 -5.88 -8.68 -9.70
C VAL A 154 -6.40 -8.65 -11.14
N ARG A 155 -6.33 -7.51 -11.85
CA ARG A 155 -6.71 -7.44 -13.27
C ARG A 155 -5.60 -7.98 -14.17
N PRO A 156 -5.81 -9.11 -14.87
CA PRO A 156 -4.76 -9.77 -15.67
C PRO A 156 -4.26 -8.94 -16.85
N GLU A 157 -4.95 -7.89 -17.24
CA GLU A 157 -4.63 -7.06 -18.41
C GLU A 157 -3.66 -5.90 -18.12
N TYR A 158 -3.39 -5.56 -16.84
CA TYR A 158 -2.59 -4.38 -16.48
C TYR A 158 -1.33 -4.65 -15.66
N VAL A 159 -1.22 -5.78 -14.99
CA VAL A 159 0.00 -6.13 -14.22
C VAL A 159 0.21 -7.64 -14.30
N SER A 160 1.37 -8.04 -14.80
CA SER A 160 1.89 -9.38 -14.49
C SER A 160 2.10 -9.42 -12.97
N VAL A 161 1.11 -9.91 -12.23
CA VAL A 161 1.25 -10.07 -10.78
C VAL A 161 2.37 -11.07 -10.53
N VAL A 162 3.54 -10.57 -10.21
CA VAL A 162 4.64 -11.44 -9.82
C VAL A 162 4.43 -11.82 -8.36
N LEU A 163 3.95 -13.04 -8.16
CA LEU A 163 3.74 -13.56 -6.82
C LEU A 163 5.06 -13.64 -6.05
N TYR A 164 4.96 -13.57 -4.72
CA TYR A 164 6.10 -13.79 -3.85
C TYR A 164 6.76 -15.15 -4.16
N PRO A 165 8.10 -15.20 -4.31
CA PRO A 165 8.81 -16.40 -4.76
C PRO A 165 8.85 -17.54 -3.73
N GLY A 166 8.25 -17.38 -2.56
CA GLY A 166 8.27 -18.35 -1.47
C GLY A 166 9.60 -18.40 -0.70
N THR A 167 10.56 -17.54 -1.05
CA THR A 167 11.86 -17.43 -0.38
C THR A 167 12.21 -15.98 -0.13
N VAL A 168 12.78 -15.67 1.03
CA VAL A 168 13.24 -14.34 1.37
C VAL A 168 14.38 -13.87 0.47
N LEU A 169 14.33 -12.60 0.04
CA LEU A 169 15.42 -11.96 -0.68
C LEU A 169 16.23 -11.11 0.31
N ARG A 170 17.54 -11.30 0.31
CA ARG A 170 18.48 -10.61 1.20
C ARG A 170 19.82 -10.42 0.51
N GLU A 171 20.72 -9.69 1.15
CA GLU A 171 22.07 -9.46 0.64
C GLU A 171 22.72 -10.77 0.14
N GLY A 172 23.30 -10.70 -1.05
CA GLY A 172 23.90 -11.82 -1.77
C GLY A 172 22.94 -12.62 -2.66
N ALA A 173 21.62 -12.42 -2.58
CA ALA A 173 20.68 -13.05 -3.52
C ALA A 173 20.88 -12.53 -4.95
N ARG A 174 20.75 -13.46 -5.93
CA ARG A 174 20.94 -13.15 -7.36
C ARG A 174 19.88 -13.88 -8.18
N ASN A 175 18.86 -13.16 -8.63
CA ASN A 175 17.78 -13.70 -9.46
C ASN A 175 16.89 -12.59 -10.02
N ASP A 176 15.94 -12.98 -10.88
CA ASP A 176 14.98 -12.03 -11.49
C ASP A 176 14.05 -11.37 -10.48
N TYR A 177 13.73 -12.02 -9.37
CA TYR A 177 12.88 -11.42 -8.34
C TYR A 177 13.58 -10.25 -7.63
N VAL A 178 14.91 -10.32 -7.46
CA VAL A 178 15.71 -9.18 -6.99
C VAL A 178 15.63 -8.02 -7.98
N ARG A 179 15.77 -8.30 -9.28
CA ARG A 179 15.64 -7.27 -10.32
C ARG A 179 14.27 -6.60 -10.29
N ILE A 180 13.20 -7.37 -10.13
CA ILE A 180 11.83 -6.86 -10.05
C ILE A 180 11.66 -5.90 -8.87
N ILE A 181 12.10 -6.26 -7.66
CA ILE A 181 12.00 -5.34 -6.52
C ILE A 181 12.87 -4.09 -6.68
N GLN A 182 14.03 -4.21 -7.32
CA GLN A 182 14.88 -3.07 -7.63
C GLN A 182 14.19 -2.10 -8.60
N GLU A 183 13.54 -2.61 -9.63
CA GLU A 183 12.72 -1.81 -10.56
C GLU A 183 11.57 -1.12 -9.84
N TYR A 184 10.84 -1.83 -8.98
CA TYR A 184 9.73 -1.27 -8.22
C TYR A 184 10.18 -0.18 -7.23
N LEU A 185 11.23 -0.44 -6.44
CA LEU A 185 11.78 0.53 -5.50
C LEU A 185 12.32 1.78 -6.22
N THR A 186 12.96 1.59 -7.38
CA THR A 186 13.44 2.71 -8.21
C THR A 186 12.28 3.58 -8.70
N PHE A 187 11.19 2.96 -9.14
CA PHE A 187 9.99 3.67 -9.58
C PHE A 187 9.32 4.41 -8.41
N ILE A 188 9.21 3.77 -7.26
CA ILE A 188 8.66 4.39 -6.03
C ILE A 188 9.52 5.59 -5.61
N ASN A 189 10.86 5.46 -5.67
CA ASN A 189 11.78 6.56 -5.37
C ASN A 189 11.54 7.80 -6.24
N GLN A 190 11.21 7.62 -7.52
CA GLN A 190 10.93 8.75 -8.42
C GLN A 190 9.72 9.57 -7.99
N THR A 191 8.76 8.95 -7.33
CA THR A 191 7.52 9.60 -6.88
C THR A 191 7.64 10.16 -5.46
N TYR A 192 8.52 9.57 -4.63
CA TYR A 192 8.78 9.99 -3.26
C TYR A 192 10.19 10.59 -3.03
N PRO A 193 10.79 11.35 -3.98
CA PRO A 193 12.14 11.90 -3.79
C PRO A 193 12.17 13.03 -2.76
N ASN A 194 11.03 13.68 -2.50
CA ASN A 194 10.92 14.83 -1.62
C ASN A 194 9.45 15.03 -1.20
N ILE A 195 8.93 14.24 -0.29
CA ILE A 195 7.74 14.67 0.42
C ILE A 195 8.19 15.56 1.58
N PRO A 196 7.87 16.87 1.54
CA PRO A 196 8.27 17.79 2.60
C PRO A 196 7.59 17.45 3.92
#